data_126089158eac703dae9f1c95b5a8af25
#
_entry.id   126089158eac703dae9f1c95b5a8af25
#
_cell.length_a   1.000
_cell.length_b   1.000
_cell.length_c   1.000
_cell.angle_alpha   90.00
_cell.angle_beta   90.00
_cell.angle_gamma   90.00
#
_symmetry.space_group_name_H-M   'P 1'
#
loop_
_entity.id
_entity.type
_entity.pdbx_description
1 polymer ?
#
loop_
_entity_poly.entity_id
_entity_poly.type
_entity_poly.pdbx_seq_one_letter_code
_entity_poly.pdbx_strand_id
1 'polypeptide(L)'
;IREAVSAFKGVKRRFEYKLVTERFTYVDDYAHHPEELKALINGARDMFRGKKCTVIFQPHLYSRTRDFVKGFAESLNLADEVILLPIYPAREEPIPGVESKMISDLMKKSNRVMENKASVLQWIDEHEPELLITAGAGDIDQLTEKITNTLRNK
;
A
#
# COMPACT_ATOMS: atom_id res chain seq x y z
N ILE A 1 -7.22 18.95 27.52
CA ILE A 1 -6.33 17.88 27.02
C ILE A 1 -7.16 16.67 26.53
N ARG A 2 -8.15 16.14 27.32
CA ARG A 2 -8.99 15.01 26.89
C ARG A 2 -9.81 15.31 25.63
N GLU A 3 -10.44 16.48 25.53
CA GLU A 3 -11.24 16.90 24.37
C GLU A 3 -10.39 17.07 23.11
N ALA A 4 -9.17 17.61 23.25
CA ALA A 4 -8.24 17.74 22.12
C ALA A 4 -7.76 16.37 21.60
N VAL A 5 -7.55 15.39 22.48
CA VAL A 5 -7.15 14.03 22.11
C VAL A 5 -8.32 13.28 21.45
N SER A 6 -9.53 13.44 21.94
CA SER A 6 -10.73 12.81 21.35
C SER A 6 -11.13 13.43 19.99
N ALA A 7 -10.75 14.68 19.74
CA ALA A 7 -10.97 15.37 18.47
C ALA A 7 -9.83 15.15 17.44
N PHE A 8 -8.73 14.51 17.85
CA PHE A 8 -7.59 14.24 16.99
C PHE A 8 -7.93 13.18 15.93
N LYS A 9 -8.02 13.60 14.68
CA LYS A 9 -8.37 12.74 13.53
C LYS A 9 -7.18 11.95 12.94
N GLY A 10 -6.06 11.88 13.66
CA GLY A 10 -4.84 11.27 13.16
C GLY A 10 -4.00 12.21 12.30
N VAL A 11 -2.88 11.70 11.82
CA VAL A 11 -1.99 12.40 10.88
C VAL A 11 -2.28 11.89 9.47
N LYS A 12 -2.40 12.81 8.51
CA LYS A 12 -2.61 12.45 7.11
C LYS A 12 -1.50 11.50 6.64
N ARG A 13 -1.90 10.43 5.95
CA ARG A 13 -1.01 9.38 5.44
C ARG A 13 -0.15 8.68 6.52
N ARG A 14 -0.70 8.54 7.75
CA ARG A 14 -0.12 7.71 8.82
C ARG A 14 -1.22 6.87 9.43
N PHE A 15 -1.37 5.65 8.94
CA PHE A 15 -2.49 4.76 9.23
C PHE A 15 -3.83 5.50 9.09
N GLU A 16 -3.96 6.26 8.01
CA GLU A 16 -5.14 7.10 7.78
C GLU A 16 -6.30 6.26 7.27
N TYR A 17 -7.38 6.21 8.04
CA TYR A 17 -8.61 5.57 7.60
C TYR A 17 -9.26 6.39 6.48
N LYS A 18 -9.36 5.81 5.29
CA LYS A 18 -10.03 6.41 4.13
C LYS A 18 -11.48 5.95 4.03
N LEU A 19 -11.75 4.69 4.41
CA LEU A 19 -13.09 4.11 4.43
C LEU A 19 -13.13 3.01 5.50
N VAL A 20 -14.21 2.99 6.29
CA VAL A 20 -14.55 1.90 7.19
C VAL A 20 -16.04 1.61 7.05
N THR A 21 -16.37 0.43 6.57
CA THR A 21 -17.73 -0.11 6.46
C THR A 21 -17.75 -1.52 7.02
N GLU A 22 -18.91 -2.16 7.04
CA GLU A 22 -18.99 -3.59 7.42
C GLU A 22 -18.19 -4.48 6.45
N ARG A 23 -18.21 -4.15 5.14
CA ARG A 23 -17.53 -4.92 4.08
C ARG A 23 -16.07 -4.55 3.92
N PHE A 24 -15.76 -3.25 3.88
CA PHE A 24 -14.46 -2.73 3.49
C PHE A 24 -13.79 -1.92 4.58
N THR A 25 -12.51 -2.12 4.75
CA THR A 25 -11.63 -1.22 5.50
C THR A 25 -10.51 -0.79 4.58
N TYR A 26 -10.35 0.51 4.40
CA TYR A 26 -9.29 1.08 3.56
C TYR A 26 -8.43 2.06 4.36
N VAL A 27 -7.12 1.82 4.35
CA VAL A 27 -6.09 2.59 5.05
C VAL A 27 -5.07 3.11 4.06
N ASP A 28 -4.66 4.37 4.19
CA ASP A 28 -3.53 4.96 3.45
C ASP A 28 -2.38 5.28 4.40
N ASP A 29 -1.15 4.95 3.99
CA ASP A 29 0.05 5.19 4.79
C ASP A 29 1.23 5.65 3.93
N TYR A 30 2.10 6.44 4.52
CA TYR A 30 3.32 6.96 3.89
C TYR A 30 4.49 5.96 3.93
N ALA A 31 4.31 4.79 4.52
CA ALA A 31 5.34 3.76 4.67
C ALA A 31 6.05 3.47 3.34
N HIS A 32 7.36 3.60 3.33
CA HIS A 32 8.20 3.47 2.14
C HIS A 32 9.55 2.82 2.44
N HIS A 33 9.73 2.29 3.64
CA HIS A 33 10.89 1.48 4.06
C HIS A 33 10.39 0.10 4.53
N PRO A 34 11.18 -0.99 4.39
CA PRO A 34 10.75 -2.33 4.79
C PRO A 34 10.21 -2.42 6.22
N GLU A 35 10.89 -1.83 7.20
CA GLU A 35 10.45 -1.87 8.59
C GLU A 35 9.14 -1.11 8.84
N GLU A 36 8.92 0.00 8.13
CA GLU A 36 7.67 0.74 8.18
C GLU A 36 6.51 -0.10 7.61
N LEU A 37 6.72 -0.75 6.45
CA LEU A 37 5.73 -1.65 5.83
C LEU A 37 5.41 -2.84 6.74
N LYS A 38 6.43 -3.44 7.35
CA LYS A 38 6.25 -4.54 8.29
C LYS A 38 5.39 -4.14 9.48
N ALA A 39 5.68 -2.99 10.09
CA ALA A 39 4.91 -2.45 11.21
C ALA A 39 3.46 -2.14 10.78
N LEU A 40 3.27 -1.50 9.63
CA LEU A 40 1.97 -1.16 9.07
C LEU A 40 1.10 -2.39 8.82
N ILE A 41 1.64 -3.39 8.12
CA ILE A 41 0.88 -4.60 7.74
C ILE A 41 0.53 -5.42 8.99
N ASN A 42 1.48 -5.63 9.91
CA ASN A 42 1.22 -6.34 11.15
C ASN A 42 0.18 -5.61 12.01
N GLY A 43 0.31 -4.31 12.18
CA GLY A 43 -0.65 -3.50 12.93
C GLY A 43 -2.06 -3.58 12.34
N ALA A 44 -2.18 -3.47 11.02
CA ALA A 44 -3.47 -3.59 10.34
C ALA A 44 -4.08 -4.99 10.49
N ARG A 45 -3.28 -6.06 10.34
CA ARG A 45 -3.76 -7.44 10.52
C ARG A 45 -4.19 -7.73 11.96
N ASP A 46 -3.50 -7.18 12.95
CA ASP A 46 -3.86 -7.34 14.36
C ASP A 46 -5.18 -6.61 14.71
N MET A 47 -5.41 -5.44 14.09
CA MET A 47 -6.63 -4.66 14.28
C MET A 47 -7.84 -5.25 13.55
N PHE A 48 -7.63 -5.86 12.38
CA PHE A 48 -8.69 -6.38 11.51
C PHE A 48 -8.56 -7.89 11.29
N ARG A 49 -8.48 -8.63 12.38
CA ARG A 49 -8.31 -10.10 12.36
C ARG A 49 -9.38 -10.79 11.53
N GLY A 50 -8.96 -11.72 10.70
CA GLY A 50 -9.84 -12.51 9.85
C GLY A 50 -10.15 -11.89 8.48
N LYS A 51 -9.84 -10.60 8.26
CA LYS A 51 -9.97 -9.97 6.95
C LYS A 51 -8.77 -10.29 6.05
N LYS A 52 -9.03 -10.60 4.77
CA LYS A 52 -7.97 -10.74 3.76
C LYS A 52 -7.31 -9.38 3.54
N CYS A 53 -6.00 -9.30 3.80
CA CYS A 53 -5.21 -8.08 3.66
C CYS A 53 -4.61 -7.98 2.26
N THR A 54 -5.01 -6.96 1.52
CA THR A 54 -4.43 -6.59 0.22
C THR A 54 -3.65 -5.29 0.36
N VAL A 55 -2.40 -5.29 -0.08
CA VAL A 55 -1.52 -4.11 -0.06
C VAL A 55 -1.22 -3.66 -1.47
N ILE A 56 -1.47 -2.39 -1.76
CA ILE A 56 -1.02 -1.70 -2.98
C ILE A 56 0.19 -0.86 -2.58
N PHE A 57 1.35 -1.21 -3.09
CA PHE A 57 2.61 -0.56 -2.74
C PHE A 57 3.27 0.11 -3.94
N GLN A 58 3.65 1.37 -3.78
CA GLN A 58 4.49 2.09 -4.73
C GLN A 58 5.90 2.26 -4.15
N PRO A 59 6.90 1.53 -4.67
CA PRO A 59 8.28 1.76 -4.27
C PRO A 59 8.71 3.20 -4.59
N HIS A 60 9.53 3.77 -3.72
CA HIS A 60 10.02 5.15 -3.85
C HIS A 60 11.54 5.15 -3.96
N LEU A 61 12.09 5.72 -5.02
CA LEU A 61 13.50 5.77 -5.40
C LEU A 61 14.03 4.43 -5.95
N TYR A 62 14.75 4.51 -7.06
CA TYR A 62 15.41 3.35 -7.66
C TYR A 62 16.51 2.80 -6.75
N SER A 63 17.34 3.68 -6.18
CA SER A 63 18.42 3.28 -5.26
C SER A 63 17.89 2.52 -4.05
N ARG A 64 16.84 3.01 -3.40
CA ARG A 64 16.21 2.34 -2.25
C ARG A 64 15.62 1.00 -2.64
N THR A 65 14.93 0.93 -3.78
CA THR A 65 14.32 -0.33 -4.26
C THR A 65 15.40 -1.38 -4.48
N ARG A 66 16.51 -1.04 -5.13
CA ARG A 66 17.65 -1.93 -5.33
C ARG A 66 18.26 -2.40 -4.02
N ASP A 67 18.55 -1.46 -3.11
CA ASP A 67 19.30 -1.74 -1.89
C ASP A 67 18.47 -2.53 -0.86
N PHE A 68 17.15 -2.39 -0.85
CA PHE A 68 16.25 -3.02 0.10
C PHE A 68 15.28 -4.04 -0.52
N VAL A 69 15.54 -4.54 -1.72
CA VAL A 69 14.62 -5.42 -2.45
C VAL A 69 14.18 -6.64 -1.63
N LYS A 70 15.10 -7.29 -0.91
CA LYS A 70 14.80 -8.44 -0.04
C LYS A 70 13.91 -8.04 1.12
N GLY A 71 14.23 -6.95 1.79
CA GLY A 71 13.44 -6.43 2.92
C GLY A 71 12.03 -6.05 2.51
N PHE A 72 11.86 -5.45 1.33
CA PHE A 72 10.53 -5.18 0.78
C PHE A 72 9.74 -6.47 0.51
N ALA A 73 10.35 -7.46 -0.13
CA ALA A 73 9.68 -8.75 -0.40
C ALA A 73 9.28 -9.47 0.90
N GLU A 74 10.14 -9.47 1.91
CA GLU A 74 9.86 -10.07 3.23
C GLU A 74 8.71 -9.36 3.93
N SER A 75 8.72 -8.02 3.97
CA SER A 75 7.67 -7.23 4.63
C SER A 75 6.33 -7.37 3.91
N LEU A 76 6.32 -7.32 2.59
CA LEU A 76 5.10 -7.44 1.79
C LEU A 76 4.52 -8.87 1.81
N ASN A 77 5.33 -9.91 2.00
CA ASN A 77 4.86 -11.28 2.20
C ASN A 77 4.01 -11.48 3.47
N LEU A 78 3.92 -10.48 4.36
CA LEU A 78 3.00 -10.48 5.49
C LEU A 78 1.54 -10.21 5.06
N ALA A 79 1.31 -9.62 3.91
CA ALA A 79 -0.02 -9.47 3.32
C ALA A 79 -0.48 -10.76 2.64
N ASP A 80 -1.80 -10.89 2.39
CA ASP A 80 -2.37 -12.04 1.68
C ASP A 80 -2.27 -11.84 0.15
N GLU A 81 -2.36 -10.59 -0.30
CA GLU A 81 -2.21 -10.22 -1.70
C GLU A 81 -1.47 -8.87 -1.81
N VAL A 82 -0.62 -8.73 -2.81
CA VAL A 82 0.16 -7.52 -3.06
C VAL A 82 0.04 -7.07 -4.50
N ILE A 83 -0.17 -5.77 -4.67
CA ILE A 83 -0.14 -5.09 -5.97
C ILE A 83 1.01 -4.10 -5.93
N LEU A 84 1.95 -4.24 -6.85
CA LEU A 84 3.11 -3.36 -6.99
C LEU A 84 2.89 -2.37 -8.13
N LEU A 85 3.05 -1.10 -7.85
CA LEU A 85 3.12 -0.03 -8.87
C LEU A 85 4.55 0.15 -9.35
N PRO A 86 4.76 0.81 -10.50
CA PRO A 86 6.08 1.26 -10.92
C PRO A 86 6.75 2.13 -9.85
N ILE A 87 8.07 2.08 -9.81
CA ILE A 87 8.87 2.88 -8.88
C ILE A 87 8.59 4.37 -9.13
N TYR A 88 8.32 5.12 -8.06
CA TYR A 88 8.27 6.57 -8.10
C TYR A 88 9.70 7.12 -8.02
N PRO A 89 10.21 7.78 -9.08
CA PRO A 89 11.62 8.13 -9.17
C PRO A 89 12.01 9.32 -8.27
N ALA A 90 11.06 10.20 -7.95
CA ALA A 90 11.31 11.50 -7.33
C ALA A 90 12.32 12.32 -8.14
N ARG A 91 13.58 12.36 -7.71
CA ARG A 91 14.66 13.11 -8.39
C ARG A 91 15.76 12.20 -8.95
N GLU A 92 15.56 10.90 -8.88
CA GLU A 92 16.53 9.93 -9.40
C GLU A 92 16.28 9.64 -10.87
N GLU A 93 17.37 9.46 -11.62
CA GLU A 93 17.31 8.88 -12.95
C GLU A 93 17.08 7.36 -12.85
N PRO A 94 16.41 6.75 -13.83
CA PRO A 94 16.22 5.31 -13.85
C PRO A 94 17.55 4.56 -13.79
N ILE A 95 17.63 3.56 -12.92
CA ILE A 95 18.80 2.66 -12.85
C ILE A 95 18.49 1.44 -13.71
N PRO A 96 19.32 1.11 -14.71
CA PRO A 96 19.09 -0.05 -15.58
C PRO A 96 18.86 -1.33 -14.79
N GLY A 97 17.76 -2.05 -15.11
CA GLY A 97 17.41 -3.32 -14.48
C GLY A 97 16.76 -3.18 -13.09
N VAL A 98 16.52 -1.96 -12.61
CA VAL A 98 15.85 -1.73 -11.32
C VAL A 98 14.38 -1.39 -11.54
N GLU A 99 13.52 -2.34 -11.23
CA GLU A 99 12.07 -2.25 -11.42
C GLU A 99 11.33 -2.86 -10.22
N SER A 100 10.05 -2.53 -10.06
CA SER A 100 9.19 -3.14 -9.02
C SER A 100 9.11 -4.67 -9.14
N LYS A 101 9.32 -5.20 -10.36
CA LYS A 101 9.37 -6.63 -10.61
C LYS A 101 10.44 -7.35 -9.80
N MET A 102 11.56 -6.71 -9.47
CA MET A 102 12.60 -7.30 -8.61
C MET A 102 12.04 -7.71 -7.23
N ILE A 103 11.13 -6.92 -6.67
CA ILE A 103 10.45 -7.25 -5.41
C ILE A 103 9.52 -8.43 -5.64
N SER A 104 8.69 -8.36 -6.68
CA SER A 104 7.73 -9.41 -7.06
C SER A 104 8.41 -10.77 -7.23
N ASP A 105 9.55 -10.82 -7.90
CA ASP A 105 10.28 -12.08 -8.18
C ASP A 105 10.80 -12.77 -6.90
N LEU A 106 10.97 -12.04 -5.80
CA LEU A 106 11.39 -12.58 -4.50
C LEU A 106 10.20 -12.92 -3.58
N MET A 107 8.99 -12.55 -3.95
CA MET A 107 7.81 -12.78 -3.13
C MET A 107 7.28 -14.21 -3.28
N LYS A 108 6.76 -14.73 -2.16
CA LYS A 108 6.15 -16.08 -2.08
C LYS A 108 4.62 -16.04 -2.10
N LYS A 109 4.04 -14.88 -1.79
CA LYS A 109 2.59 -14.66 -1.73
C LYS A 109 2.04 -14.25 -3.09
N SER A 110 0.71 -14.31 -3.21
CA SER A 110 0.03 -13.79 -4.39
C SER A 110 0.39 -12.31 -4.59
N ASN A 111 0.99 -12.02 -5.72
CA ASN A 111 1.39 -10.66 -6.07
C ASN A 111 1.24 -10.41 -7.57
N ARG A 112 1.15 -9.15 -7.93
CA ARG A 112 1.12 -8.68 -9.32
C ARG A 112 1.79 -7.33 -9.45
N VAL A 113 2.42 -7.10 -10.59
CA VAL A 113 2.94 -5.79 -10.95
C VAL A 113 1.96 -5.14 -11.91
N MET A 114 1.51 -3.93 -11.58
CA MET A 114 0.64 -3.13 -12.45
C MET A 114 1.46 -2.14 -13.25
N GLU A 115 1.08 -1.91 -14.50
CA GLU A 115 1.78 -0.99 -15.38
C GLU A 115 1.60 0.49 -14.97
N ASN A 116 0.46 0.80 -14.38
CA ASN A 116 0.10 2.17 -14.02
C ASN A 116 -1.06 2.22 -13.01
N LYS A 117 -1.38 3.44 -12.57
CA LYS A 117 -2.48 3.69 -11.63
C LYS A 117 -3.87 3.36 -12.19
N ALA A 118 -4.07 3.47 -13.51
CA ALA A 118 -5.35 3.14 -14.12
C ALA A 118 -5.65 1.65 -14.00
N SER A 119 -4.65 0.78 -14.17
CA SER A 119 -4.79 -0.67 -13.97
C SER A 119 -5.17 -1.02 -12.53
N VAL A 120 -4.66 -0.27 -11.54
CA VAL A 120 -5.07 -0.43 -10.13
C VAL A 120 -6.54 -0.08 -9.94
N LEU A 121 -7.02 1.02 -10.51
CA LEU A 121 -8.43 1.42 -10.40
C LEU A 121 -9.36 0.41 -11.06
N GLN A 122 -8.98 -0.12 -12.22
CA GLN A 122 -9.72 -1.20 -12.85
C GLN A 122 -9.78 -2.44 -11.94
N TRP A 123 -8.64 -2.83 -11.33
CA TRP A 123 -8.62 -3.94 -10.40
C TRP A 123 -9.55 -3.73 -9.19
N ILE A 124 -9.57 -2.50 -8.61
CA ILE A 124 -10.47 -2.16 -7.52
C ILE A 124 -11.94 -2.26 -7.96
N ASP A 125 -12.23 -1.91 -9.20
CA ASP A 125 -13.60 -2.00 -9.76
C ASP A 125 -14.08 -3.46 -9.87
N GLU A 126 -13.17 -4.36 -10.23
CA GLU A 126 -13.44 -5.79 -10.45
C GLU A 126 -13.37 -6.63 -9.16
N HIS A 127 -12.78 -6.11 -8.07
CA HIS A 127 -12.51 -6.86 -6.84
C HIS A 127 -13.09 -6.16 -5.61
N GLU A 128 -13.25 -6.95 -4.54
CA GLU A 128 -13.79 -6.50 -3.25
C GLU A 128 -12.78 -6.79 -2.11
N PRO A 129 -11.72 -5.97 -1.97
CA PRO A 129 -10.73 -6.19 -0.93
C PRO A 129 -11.30 -5.85 0.46
N GLU A 130 -11.31 -6.83 1.38
CA GLU A 130 -11.87 -6.66 2.74
C GLU A 130 -11.07 -5.68 3.59
N LEU A 131 -9.73 -5.81 3.57
CA LEU A 131 -8.78 -4.88 4.16
C LEU A 131 -7.79 -4.45 3.07
N LEU A 132 -7.92 -3.21 2.64
CA LEU A 132 -7.06 -2.59 1.63
C LEU A 132 -6.11 -1.61 2.29
N ILE A 133 -4.84 -1.67 1.91
CA ILE A 133 -3.81 -0.73 2.33
C ILE A 133 -3.14 -0.16 1.08
N THR A 134 -3.07 1.17 0.96
CA THR A 134 -2.15 1.83 0.03
C THR A 134 -0.94 2.34 0.81
N ALA A 135 0.27 2.07 0.31
CA ALA A 135 1.51 2.47 0.95
C ALA A 135 2.54 3.02 -0.04
N GLY A 136 3.24 4.08 0.37
CA GLY A 136 4.32 4.67 -0.42
C GLY A 136 4.46 6.17 -0.22
N ALA A 137 5.67 6.69 -0.44
CA ALA A 137 5.99 8.12 -0.32
C ALA A 137 5.86 8.89 -1.65
N GLY A 138 5.55 8.19 -2.73
CA GLY A 138 5.34 8.77 -4.05
C GLY A 138 3.93 9.33 -4.24
N ASP A 139 3.50 9.35 -5.49
CA ASP A 139 2.22 9.92 -5.91
C ASP A 139 1.04 8.91 -5.88
N ILE A 140 1.20 7.81 -5.15
CA ILE A 140 0.15 6.82 -4.92
C ILE A 140 -1.09 7.44 -4.24
N ASP A 141 -0.90 8.50 -3.46
CA ASP A 141 -1.98 9.21 -2.78
C ASP A 141 -3.03 9.80 -3.73
N GLN A 142 -2.66 10.04 -4.99
CA GLN A 142 -3.61 10.45 -6.04
C GLN A 142 -4.71 9.40 -6.32
N LEU A 143 -4.50 8.14 -5.91
CA LEU A 143 -5.49 7.08 -6.04
C LEU A 143 -6.52 7.07 -4.90
N THR A 144 -6.18 7.64 -3.74
CA THR A 144 -6.94 7.41 -2.50
C THR A 144 -8.40 7.84 -2.60
N GLU A 145 -8.67 9.00 -3.19
CA GLU A 145 -10.04 9.50 -3.35
C GLU A 145 -10.87 8.62 -4.30
N LYS A 146 -10.30 8.26 -5.44
CA LYS A 146 -10.95 7.41 -6.43
C LYS A 146 -11.25 6.03 -5.88
N ILE A 147 -10.28 5.39 -5.22
CA ILE A 147 -10.46 4.10 -4.55
C ILE A 147 -11.58 4.19 -3.51
N THR A 148 -11.54 5.23 -2.66
CA THR A 148 -12.57 5.44 -1.63
C THR A 148 -13.97 5.54 -2.23
N ASN A 149 -14.13 6.31 -3.31
CA ASN A 149 -15.41 6.49 -3.99
C ASN A 149 -15.88 5.19 -4.64
N THR A 150 -15.00 4.46 -5.33
CA THR A 150 -15.34 3.16 -5.91
C THR A 150 -15.82 2.17 -4.86
N LEU A 151 -15.07 2.02 -3.75
CA LEU A 151 -15.46 1.08 -2.67
C LEU A 151 -16.74 1.51 -1.94
N ARG A 152 -17.00 2.80 -1.83
CA ARG A 152 -18.23 3.31 -1.19
C ARG A 152 -19.50 3.02 -2.01
N ASN A 153 -19.34 2.91 -3.32
CA ASN A 153 -20.45 2.69 -4.25
C ASN A 153 -20.74 1.19 -4.50
N LYS A 154 -19.97 0.29 -3.85
CA LYS A 154 -20.16 -1.17 -3.87
C LYS A 154 -21.01 -1.63 -2.69
#